data_e5764822b773b4547752abe42f15c516
#
_entry.id   e5764822b773b4547752abe42f15c516
#
_cell.length_a   1.000
_cell.length_b   1.000
_cell.length_c   1.000
_cell.angle_alpha   90.00
_cell.angle_beta   90.00
_cell.angle_gamma   90.00
#
_symmetry.space_group_name_H-M   'P 1'
#
loop_
_entity.id
_entity.type
_entity.pdbx_description
1 polymer ?
#
loop_
_entity_poly.entity_id
_entity_poly.type
_entity_poly.pdbx_seq_one_letter_code
_entity_poly.pdbx_strand_id
1 'polypeptide(L)'
;MTPPAARMGDTTVHGGTIVQGFPQVLIGGQPAARLGDMHTCPMQTPTPGGPVPHVGGPIVRGSATVMIGMQPAARVGDMATCTGPPDSIAMGCMTVIIGG
;
A
#
# COMPACT_ATOMS: atom_id res chain seq x y z
N MET A 1 -17.79 0.77 5.14
CA MET A 1 -16.70 1.40 5.91
C MET A 1 -15.89 2.31 5.02
N THR A 2 -15.37 3.37 5.59
CA THR A 2 -14.65 4.40 4.87
C THR A 2 -13.23 4.47 5.40
N PRO A 3 -12.31 3.63 4.88
CA PRO A 3 -10.94 3.59 5.38
C PRO A 3 -10.16 4.85 4.98
N PRO A 4 -9.14 5.20 5.78
CA PRO A 4 -8.24 6.30 5.45
C PRO A 4 -7.49 6.06 4.14
N ALA A 5 -7.23 7.14 3.41
CA ALA A 5 -6.48 7.09 2.17
C ALA A 5 -5.01 6.76 2.44
N ALA A 6 -4.43 5.88 1.63
CA ALA A 6 -3.02 5.54 1.71
C ALA A 6 -2.17 6.50 0.87
N ARG A 7 -0.91 6.68 1.28
CA ARG A 7 0.02 7.62 0.65
C ARG A 7 1.40 7.01 0.56
N MET A 8 2.23 7.58 -0.30
CA MET A 8 3.65 7.29 -0.29
C MET A 8 4.21 7.57 1.11
N GLY A 9 4.99 6.65 1.64
CA GLY A 9 5.55 6.75 2.99
C GLY A 9 4.73 6.04 4.06
N ASP A 10 3.48 5.67 3.78
CA ASP A 10 2.68 4.92 4.74
C ASP A 10 3.17 3.48 4.87
N THR A 11 3.02 2.93 6.06
CA THR A 11 3.55 1.61 6.38
C THR A 11 2.54 0.51 6.15
N THR A 12 3.06 -0.70 6.00
CA THR A 12 2.27 -1.92 5.84
C THR A 12 2.37 -2.79 7.07
N VAL A 13 1.51 -3.81 7.15
CA VAL A 13 1.46 -4.73 8.29
C VAL A 13 2.79 -5.47 8.47
N HIS A 14 3.49 -5.77 7.38
CA HIS A 14 4.80 -6.44 7.43
C HIS A 14 5.94 -5.47 7.80
N GLY A 15 5.64 -4.21 8.10
CA GLY A 15 6.66 -3.22 8.42
C GLY A 15 7.32 -2.60 7.20
N GLY A 16 6.74 -2.78 6.02
CA GLY A 16 7.21 -2.17 4.79
C GLY A 16 6.71 -0.74 4.63
N THR A 17 7.05 -0.14 3.51
CA THR A 17 6.71 1.25 3.20
C THR A 17 6.28 1.37 1.75
N ILE A 18 5.21 2.12 1.49
CA ILE A 18 4.80 2.47 0.13
C ILE A 18 5.83 3.46 -0.42
N VAL A 19 6.45 3.11 -1.55
CA VAL A 19 7.56 3.90 -2.10
C VAL A 19 7.19 4.62 -3.40
N GLN A 20 5.97 4.47 -3.89
CA GLN A 20 5.48 5.17 -5.07
C GLN A 20 4.12 5.78 -4.78
N GLY A 21 3.83 6.88 -5.47
CA GLY A 21 2.55 7.54 -5.37
C GLY A 21 2.36 8.45 -6.57
N PHE A 22 1.16 9.02 -6.68
CA PHE A 22 0.80 9.92 -7.78
C PHE A 22 1.10 11.36 -7.36
N PRO A 23 2.17 11.98 -7.88
CA PRO A 23 2.62 13.28 -7.35
C PRO A 23 1.68 14.44 -7.67
N GLN A 24 0.76 14.26 -8.60
CA GLN A 24 -0.22 15.31 -8.92
C GLN A 24 -1.39 15.34 -7.95
N VAL A 25 -1.51 14.35 -7.07
CA VAL A 25 -2.55 14.31 -6.04
C VAL A 25 -1.85 14.07 -4.71
N LEU A 26 -1.91 15.07 -3.84
CA LEU A 26 -1.29 14.99 -2.52
C LEU A 26 -2.37 14.76 -1.47
N ILE A 27 -2.10 13.84 -0.58
CA ILE A 27 -2.96 13.53 0.56
C ILE A 27 -2.12 13.78 1.82
N GLY A 28 -2.49 14.79 2.59
CA GLY A 28 -1.72 15.17 3.75
C GLY A 28 -0.27 15.54 3.42
N GLY A 29 -0.05 16.13 2.24
CA GLY A 29 1.28 16.55 1.80
C GLY A 29 2.12 15.47 1.15
N GLN A 30 1.60 14.25 0.99
CA GLN A 30 2.33 13.14 0.37
C GLN A 30 1.60 12.63 -0.88
N PRO A 31 2.32 12.16 -1.90
CA PRO A 31 1.68 11.62 -3.09
C PRO A 31 0.72 10.48 -2.75
N ALA A 32 -0.46 10.50 -3.36
CA ALA A 32 -1.50 9.51 -3.12
C ALA A 32 -1.07 8.15 -3.67
N ALA A 33 -1.29 7.09 -2.89
CA ALA A 33 -1.04 5.73 -3.33
C ALA A 33 -2.22 5.20 -4.14
N ARG A 34 -1.93 4.37 -5.13
CA ARG A 34 -2.92 3.81 -6.03
C ARG A 34 -2.62 2.34 -6.29
N LEU A 35 -3.61 1.64 -6.84
CA LEU A 35 -3.39 0.30 -7.36
C LEU A 35 -2.22 0.31 -8.34
N GLY A 36 -1.29 -0.62 -8.17
CA GLY A 36 -0.08 -0.71 -8.98
C GLY A 36 1.15 -0.03 -8.39
N ASP A 37 0.99 0.82 -7.38
CA ASP A 37 2.13 1.46 -6.72
C ASP A 37 2.89 0.44 -5.88
N MET A 38 4.21 0.58 -5.87
CA MET A 38 5.10 -0.39 -5.23
C MET A 38 5.29 -0.09 -3.75
N HIS A 39 5.48 -1.15 -2.97
CA HIS A 39 5.89 -1.04 -1.58
C HIS A 39 7.08 -1.96 -1.31
N THR A 40 7.85 -1.64 -0.28
CA THR A 40 8.91 -2.51 0.23
C THR A 40 8.35 -3.45 1.29
N CYS A 41 9.03 -4.59 1.50
CA CYS A 41 8.67 -5.52 2.56
C CYS A 41 9.96 -6.07 3.17
N PRO A 42 10.29 -5.70 4.43
CA PRO A 42 11.54 -6.13 5.06
C PRO A 42 11.49 -7.52 5.69
N MET A 43 10.33 -8.15 5.69
CA MET A 43 10.14 -9.46 6.32
C MET A 43 10.92 -10.55 5.60
N GLN A 44 11.26 -11.61 6.35
CA GLN A 44 11.90 -12.80 5.82
C GLN A 44 11.15 -14.02 6.31
N THR A 45 11.10 -15.05 5.45
CA THR A 45 10.51 -16.33 5.81
C THR A 45 11.63 -17.32 6.06
N PRO A 46 11.74 -17.94 7.26
CA PRO A 46 12.75 -18.96 7.52
C PRO A 46 12.49 -20.20 6.66
N THR A 47 13.54 -20.71 6.03
CA THR A 47 13.48 -21.96 5.27
C THR A 47 14.68 -22.82 5.60
N PRO A 48 14.66 -24.14 5.27
CA PRO A 48 15.82 -24.99 5.49
C PRO A 48 17.10 -24.54 4.78
N GLY A 49 16.95 -23.81 3.67
CA GLY A 49 18.07 -23.23 2.93
C GLY A 49 18.51 -21.86 3.41
N GLY A 50 17.90 -21.35 4.50
CA GLY A 50 18.15 -20.01 5.04
C GLY A 50 16.96 -19.09 4.85
N PRO A 51 17.02 -17.87 5.42
CA PRO A 51 15.90 -16.91 5.28
C PRO A 51 15.71 -16.48 3.83
N VAL A 52 14.43 -16.42 3.41
CA VAL A 52 14.06 -15.92 2.10
C VAL A 52 13.41 -14.55 2.31
N PRO A 53 13.99 -13.47 1.76
CA PRO A 53 13.39 -12.14 1.93
C PRO A 53 12.05 -12.04 1.23
N HIS A 54 11.11 -11.34 1.86
CA HIS A 54 9.88 -10.92 1.19
C HIS A 54 10.23 -9.75 0.29
N VAL A 55 10.08 -9.93 -1.01
CA VAL A 55 10.24 -8.84 -1.95
C VAL A 55 8.91 -8.12 -2.04
N GLY A 56 8.89 -6.82 -1.82
CA GLY A 56 7.69 -6.02 -1.98
C GLY A 56 7.19 -6.05 -3.41
N GLY A 57 6.00 -5.57 -3.62
CA GLY A 57 5.37 -5.56 -4.92
C GLY A 57 4.30 -4.50 -5.01
N PRO A 58 3.46 -4.57 -6.07
CA PRO A 58 2.42 -3.57 -6.27
C PRO A 58 1.24 -3.77 -5.33
N ILE A 59 0.56 -2.67 -5.04
CA ILE A 59 -0.75 -2.69 -4.41
C ILE A 59 -1.72 -3.31 -5.40
N VAL A 60 -2.51 -4.30 -4.96
CA VAL A 60 -3.38 -5.07 -5.85
C VAL A 60 -4.86 -4.86 -5.58
N ARG A 61 -5.21 -3.99 -4.64
CA ARG A 61 -6.59 -3.67 -4.31
C ARG A 61 -6.72 -2.19 -4.05
N GLY A 62 -7.84 -1.61 -4.44
CA GLY A 62 -8.14 -0.20 -4.21
C GLY A 62 -9.62 0.06 -4.23
N SER A 63 -10.01 1.32 -4.10
CA SER A 63 -11.41 1.73 -4.11
C SER A 63 -12.06 1.41 -5.45
N ALA A 64 -13.27 0.86 -5.40
CA ALA A 64 -14.05 0.62 -6.60
C ALA A 64 -14.68 1.90 -7.16
N THR A 65 -14.75 2.97 -6.37
CA THR A 65 -15.47 4.18 -6.75
C THR A 65 -14.60 5.42 -6.84
N VAL A 66 -13.41 5.42 -6.25
CA VAL A 66 -12.51 6.58 -6.25
C VAL A 66 -11.26 6.24 -7.04
N MET A 67 -11.01 7.03 -8.09
CA MET A 67 -9.86 6.86 -8.97
C MET A 67 -8.91 8.04 -8.81
N ILE A 68 -7.63 7.76 -8.82
CA ILE A 68 -6.57 8.75 -8.80
C ILE A 68 -5.68 8.50 -10.01
N GLY A 69 -5.66 9.45 -10.94
CA GLY A 69 -4.89 9.27 -12.17
C GLY A 69 -5.27 8.02 -12.94
N MET A 70 -6.57 7.70 -13.00
CA MET A 70 -7.14 6.55 -13.72
C MET A 70 -6.83 5.19 -13.08
N GLN A 71 -6.37 5.17 -11.85
CA GLN A 71 -6.15 3.94 -11.09
C GLN A 71 -6.93 4.00 -9.77
N PRO A 72 -7.45 2.86 -9.29
CA PRO A 72 -8.15 2.84 -8.00
C PRO A 72 -7.28 3.38 -6.86
N ALA A 73 -7.86 4.26 -6.05
CA ALA A 73 -7.16 4.81 -4.89
C ALA A 73 -6.93 3.74 -3.84
N ALA A 74 -5.72 3.68 -3.29
CA ALA A 74 -5.39 2.73 -2.23
C ALA A 74 -5.81 3.27 -0.86
N ARG A 75 -6.16 2.35 0.04
CA ARG A 75 -6.70 2.68 1.36
C ARG A 75 -6.09 1.75 2.40
N VAL A 76 -6.19 2.14 3.66
CA VAL A 76 -5.85 1.24 4.77
C VAL A 76 -6.67 -0.05 4.66
N GLY A 77 -6.00 -1.18 4.79
CA GLY A 77 -6.61 -2.50 4.65
C GLY A 77 -6.53 -3.08 3.25
N ASP A 78 -6.19 -2.28 2.24
CA ASP A 78 -6.01 -2.81 0.89
C ASP A 78 -4.75 -3.68 0.82
N MET A 79 -4.81 -4.71 -0.02
CA MET A 79 -3.75 -5.70 -0.11
C MET A 79 -2.68 -5.29 -1.10
N ALA A 80 -1.45 -5.64 -0.75
CA ALA A 80 -0.30 -5.50 -1.63
C ALA A 80 0.40 -6.85 -1.76
N THR A 81 0.96 -7.11 -2.92
CA THR A 81 1.70 -8.36 -3.13
C THR A 81 3.01 -8.34 -2.37
N CYS A 82 3.38 -9.49 -1.85
CA CYS A 82 4.63 -9.70 -1.16
C CYS A 82 5.07 -11.13 -1.45
N THR A 83 6.36 -11.36 -1.61
CA THR A 83 6.87 -12.72 -1.76
C THR A 83 6.66 -13.44 -0.44
N GLY A 84 5.75 -14.41 -0.42
CA GLY A 84 5.28 -15.05 0.79
C GLY A 84 3.84 -14.62 1.09
N PRO A 85 3.43 -14.53 2.37
CA PRO A 85 2.07 -14.10 2.70
C PRO A 85 1.78 -12.69 2.21
N PRO A 86 0.56 -12.40 1.74
CA PRO A 86 0.23 -11.05 1.29
C PRO A 86 0.33 -10.03 2.42
N ASP A 87 0.70 -8.81 2.05
CA ASP A 87 0.78 -7.68 2.95
C ASP A 87 -0.50 -6.85 2.85
N SER A 88 -0.72 -5.94 3.78
CA SER A 88 -1.80 -4.97 3.70
C SER A 88 -1.36 -3.64 4.24
N ILE A 89 -2.01 -2.57 3.75
CA ILE A 89 -1.68 -1.21 4.15
C ILE A 89 -2.19 -0.98 5.56
N ALA A 90 -1.30 -0.57 6.46
CA ALA A 90 -1.60 -0.41 7.88
C ALA A 90 -1.86 1.04 8.29
N MET A 91 -1.33 2.01 7.56
CA MET A 91 -1.45 3.43 7.91
C MET A 91 -1.92 4.25 6.72
N GLY A 92 -2.60 5.33 7.02
CA GLY A 92 -3.08 6.27 6.01
C GLY A 92 -3.40 7.62 6.63
N CYS A 93 -3.90 8.53 5.81
CA CYS A 93 -4.26 9.88 6.26
C CYS A 93 -5.66 9.85 6.89
N MET A 94 -5.71 10.03 8.20
CA MET A 94 -6.96 9.95 8.95
C MET A 94 -7.96 11.04 8.60
N THR A 95 -7.50 12.11 7.97
CA THR A 95 -8.37 13.23 7.57
C THR A 95 -8.91 13.09 6.15
N VAL A 96 -8.44 12.11 5.39
CA VAL A 96 -8.93 11.84 4.03
C VAL A 96 -9.43 10.41 3.97
N ILE A 97 -10.73 10.26 3.81
CA ILE A 97 -11.40 8.97 3.82
C ILE A 97 -11.84 8.62 2.40
N ILE A 98 -11.56 7.42 1.97
CA ILE A 98 -11.93 6.95 0.64
C ILE A 98 -12.92 5.80 0.79
N GLY A 99 -14.14 6.04 0.26
CA GLY A 99 -15.18 5.04 0.28
C GLY A 99 -15.02 3.97 -0.80
N GLY A 100 -15.92 3.06 -0.82
CA GLY A 100 -16.02 2.01 -1.80
C GLY A 100 -15.07 0.86 -1.64
#